data_b987838a6f2e23f255b0a8ef7ee432b1
#
_entry.id   b987838a6f2e23f255b0a8ef7ee432b1
#
_cell.length_a   1.000
_cell.length_b   1.000
_cell.length_c   1.000
_cell.angle_alpha   90.00
_cell.angle_beta   90.00
_cell.angle_gamma   90.00
#
_symmetry.space_group_name_H-M   'P 1'
#
loop_
_entity.id
_entity.type
_entity.pdbx_description
1 polymer ?
#
loop_
_entity_poly.entity_id
_entity_poly.type
_entity_poly.pdbx_seq_one_letter_code
_entity_poly.pdbx_strand_id
1 'polypeptide(L)'
;MRSKFDQQLAALNQELTEMGATCAQAIGLAAQALEQQDVALAAPVGQLEEQTNEQERTIEALCLKLLLQQQPVARDLRQISAALKMITDMERIGDQAADIAEIIPFFLSHNTFDCTLVCRMAQQASSMVTQSVDAFVRRDVYLARSVAGQDDLVDEDFTAVKQALIAAIAREPGQGEVALDLLMIAKYFERIGDHAVNLSEWVEFSVTGGHKHDGVEYE
;
A
#
# COMPACT_ATOMS: atom_id res chain seq x y z
N MET A 1 -35.47 4.59 0.36
CA MET A 1 -34.42 4.25 1.34
C MET A 1 -33.24 3.53 0.66
N ARG A 2 -33.45 2.43 -0.06
CA ARG A 2 -32.36 1.66 -0.73
C ARG A 2 -31.52 2.50 -1.72
N SER A 3 -32.15 3.32 -2.55
CA SER A 3 -31.47 4.23 -3.51
C SER A 3 -30.47 5.19 -2.85
N LYS A 4 -30.76 5.71 -1.65
CA LYS A 4 -29.84 6.58 -0.91
C LYS A 4 -28.65 5.81 -0.33
N PHE A 5 -28.88 4.59 0.12
CA PHE A 5 -27.84 3.68 0.60
C PHE A 5 -26.89 3.29 -0.55
N ASP A 6 -27.44 2.92 -1.71
CA ASP A 6 -26.64 2.56 -2.88
C ASP A 6 -25.78 3.75 -3.35
N GLN A 7 -26.30 4.98 -3.29
CA GLN A 7 -25.52 6.19 -3.58
C GLN A 7 -24.37 6.39 -2.59
N GLN A 8 -24.60 6.12 -1.29
CA GLN A 8 -23.55 6.25 -0.27
C GLN A 8 -22.49 5.17 -0.38
N LEU A 9 -22.87 3.94 -0.79
CA LEU A 9 -21.89 2.89 -1.11
C LEU A 9 -21.05 3.24 -2.34
N ALA A 10 -21.68 3.84 -3.36
CA ALA A 10 -20.93 4.32 -4.52
C ALA A 10 -19.94 5.43 -4.15
N ALA A 11 -20.34 6.35 -3.27
CA ALA A 11 -19.44 7.37 -2.73
C ALA A 11 -18.28 6.74 -1.94
N LEU A 12 -18.54 5.74 -1.09
CA LEU A 12 -17.50 4.99 -0.38
C LEU A 12 -16.48 4.35 -1.33
N ASN A 13 -16.95 3.72 -2.41
CA ASN A 13 -16.07 3.12 -3.40
C ASN A 13 -15.21 4.18 -4.12
N GLN A 14 -15.79 5.36 -4.40
CA GLN A 14 -15.05 6.46 -5.02
C GLN A 14 -13.95 6.98 -4.10
N GLU A 15 -14.26 7.27 -2.84
CA GLU A 15 -13.28 7.73 -1.85
C GLU A 15 -12.12 6.74 -1.68
N LEU A 16 -12.42 5.42 -1.61
CA LEU A 16 -11.38 4.38 -1.56
C LEU A 16 -10.51 4.37 -2.82
N THR A 17 -11.11 4.56 -4.01
CA THR A 17 -10.35 4.64 -5.25
C THR A 17 -9.42 5.86 -5.26
N GLU A 18 -9.91 7.02 -4.79
CA GLU A 18 -9.12 8.24 -4.69
C GLU A 18 -7.96 8.08 -3.68
N MET A 19 -8.21 7.47 -2.51
CA MET A 19 -7.18 7.18 -1.52
C MET A 19 -6.12 6.21 -2.07
N GLY A 20 -6.53 5.16 -2.79
CA GLY A 20 -5.61 4.23 -3.47
C GLY A 20 -4.74 4.93 -4.51
N ALA A 21 -5.31 5.87 -5.27
CA ALA A 21 -4.56 6.67 -6.23
C ALA A 21 -3.54 7.60 -5.54
N THR A 22 -3.90 8.18 -4.38
CA THR A 22 -2.98 8.99 -3.57
C THR A 22 -1.79 8.15 -3.08
N CYS A 23 -2.04 6.95 -2.55
CA CYS A 23 -0.98 6.01 -2.15
C CYS A 23 -0.07 5.64 -3.34
N ALA A 24 -0.66 5.27 -4.48
CA ALA A 24 0.10 4.90 -5.67
C ALA A 24 0.96 6.07 -6.19
N GLN A 25 0.45 7.30 -6.10
CA GLN A 25 1.20 8.51 -6.46
C GLN A 25 2.38 8.74 -5.52
N ALA A 26 2.20 8.58 -4.21
CA ALA A 26 3.26 8.73 -3.21
C ALA A 26 4.40 7.72 -3.45
N ILE A 27 4.05 6.44 -3.64
CA ILE A 27 5.01 5.37 -4.00
C ILE A 27 5.74 5.72 -5.31
N GLY A 28 5.00 6.14 -6.33
CA GLY A 28 5.56 6.48 -7.65
C GLY A 28 6.55 7.63 -7.60
N LEU A 29 6.29 8.68 -6.83
CA LEU A 29 7.20 9.82 -6.67
C LEU A 29 8.48 9.44 -5.91
N ALA A 30 8.37 8.65 -4.86
CA ALA A 30 9.53 8.12 -4.14
C ALA A 30 10.41 7.24 -5.05
N ALA A 31 9.79 6.36 -5.86
CA ALA A 31 10.50 5.55 -6.84
C ALA A 31 11.19 6.38 -7.92
N GLN A 32 10.50 7.39 -8.47
CA GLN A 32 11.08 8.30 -9.49
C GLN A 32 12.25 9.11 -8.93
N ALA A 33 12.18 9.56 -7.69
CA ALA A 33 13.27 10.26 -7.02
C ALA A 33 14.54 9.39 -6.95
N LEU A 34 14.40 8.10 -6.65
CA LEU A 34 15.50 7.14 -6.66
C LEU A 34 16.03 6.86 -8.05
N GLU A 35 15.15 6.62 -9.03
CA GLU A 35 15.50 6.28 -10.40
C GLU A 35 16.21 7.44 -11.12
N GLN A 36 15.71 8.67 -10.94
CA GLN A 36 16.25 9.88 -11.57
C GLN A 36 17.32 10.56 -10.73
N GLN A 37 17.58 10.07 -9.51
CA GLN A 37 18.50 10.68 -8.54
C GLN A 37 18.17 12.16 -8.25
N ASP A 38 16.88 12.48 -8.21
CA ASP A 38 16.36 13.84 -8.00
C ASP A 38 15.53 13.93 -6.72
N VAL A 39 16.13 14.53 -5.68
CA VAL A 39 15.49 14.74 -4.36
C VAL A 39 14.19 15.58 -4.49
N ALA A 40 14.10 16.49 -5.48
CA ALA A 40 12.93 17.34 -5.62
C ALA A 40 11.65 16.55 -5.93
N LEU A 41 11.76 15.38 -6.55
CA LEU A 41 10.63 14.49 -6.83
C LEU A 41 10.04 13.85 -5.57
N ALA A 42 10.82 13.69 -4.50
CA ALA A 42 10.33 13.18 -3.21
C ALA A 42 9.60 14.26 -2.38
N ALA A 43 9.86 15.53 -2.62
CA ALA A 43 9.32 16.64 -1.80
C ALA A 43 7.77 16.65 -1.66
N PRO A 44 6.95 16.30 -2.68
CA PRO A 44 5.50 16.29 -2.53
C PRO A 44 4.95 15.09 -1.73
N VAL A 45 5.76 14.06 -1.43
CA VAL A 45 5.27 12.81 -0.80
C VAL A 45 4.68 13.07 0.58
N GLY A 46 5.28 13.95 1.40
CA GLY A 46 4.74 14.31 2.70
C GLY A 46 3.35 14.97 2.63
N GLN A 47 3.04 15.75 1.57
CA GLN A 47 1.69 16.29 1.38
C GLN A 47 0.68 15.20 0.98
N LEU A 48 1.14 14.19 0.23
CA LEU A 48 0.29 13.04 -0.13
C LEU A 48 -0.01 12.16 1.09
N GLU A 49 0.94 12.02 2.01
CA GLU A 49 0.73 11.35 3.30
C GLU A 49 -0.33 12.08 4.14
N GLU A 50 -0.20 13.40 4.32
CA GLU A 50 -1.22 14.22 5.00
C GLU A 50 -2.60 14.08 4.34
N GLN A 51 -2.66 14.03 3.00
CA GLN A 51 -3.88 13.80 2.23
C GLN A 51 -4.45 12.40 2.50
N THR A 52 -3.63 11.37 2.56
CA THR A 52 -4.05 10.00 2.88
C THR A 52 -4.68 9.93 4.27
N ASN A 53 -4.11 10.61 5.26
CA ASN A 53 -4.65 10.72 6.62
C ASN A 53 -6.00 11.43 6.68
N GLU A 54 -6.20 12.46 5.85
CA GLU A 54 -7.49 13.15 5.77
C GLU A 54 -8.55 12.28 5.06
N GLN A 55 -8.16 11.55 4.03
CA GLN A 55 -9.01 10.59 3.32
C GLN A 55 -9.44 9.44 4.24
N GLU A 56 -8.53 8.90 5.07
CA GLU A 56 -8.87 7.89 6.09
C GLU A 56 -10.01 8.37 6.98
N ARG A 57 -9.86 9.56 7.59
CA ARG A 57 -10.88 10.15 8.48
C ARG A 57 -12.22 10.37 7.76
N THR A 58 -12.17 10.80 6.51
CA THR A 58 -13.36 11.05 5.69
C THR A 58 -14.11 9.75 5.41
N ILE A 59 -13.39 8.70 5.02
CA ILE A 59 -13.95 7.38 4.73
C ILE A 59 -14.48 6.73 6.00
N GLU A 60 -13.74 6.84 7.12
CA GLU A 60 -14.21 6.35 8.43
C GLU A 60 -15.55 6.99 8.82
N ALA A 61 -15.66 8.31 8.72
CA ALA A 61 -16.89 9.03 9.02
C ALA A 61 -18.05 8.60 8.11
N LEU A 62 -17.79 8.33 6.82
CA LEU A 62 -18.77 7.82 5.88
C LEU A 62 -19.23 6.40 6.25
N CYS A 63 -18.30 5.51 6.60
CA CYS A 63 -18.59 4.15 7.06
C CYS A 63 -19.46 4.15 8.32
N LEU A 64 -19.10 4.96 9.33
CA LEU A 64 -19.90 5.09 10.56
C LEU A 64 -21.30 5.62 10.27
N LYS A 65 -21.44 6.58 9.37
CA LYS A 65 -22.72 7.09 8.93
C LYS A 65 -23.58 6.02 8.26
N LEU A 66 -23.00 5.19 7.40
CA LEU A 66 -23.67 4.06 6.75
C LEU A 66 -24.18 3.04 7.79
N LEU A 67 -23.35 2.70 8.78
CA LEU A 67 -23.72 1.77 9.87
C LEU A 67 -24.88 2.30 10.72
N LEU A 68 -24.84 3.59 11.10
CA LEU A 68 -25.81 4.19 12.00
C LEU A 68 -27.17 4.46 11.35
N GLN A 69 -27.17 4.87 10.07
CA GLN A 69 -28.39 5.41 9.44
C GLN A 69 -29.20 4.39 8.65
N GLN A 70 -28.62 3.26 8.24
CA GLN A 70 -29.22 2.44 7.21
C GLN A 70 -29.48 0.97 7.59
N GLN A 71 -29.07 0.52 8.78
CA GLN A 71 -29.20 -0.88 9.22
C GLN A 71 -28.79 -1.86 8.10
N PRO A 72 -27.48 -1.86 7.71
CA PRO A 72 -27.02 -2.65 6.56
C PRO A 72 -27.27 -4.14 6.77
N VAL A 73 -27.67 -4.86 5.71
CA VAL A 73 -27.77 -6.32 5.73
C VAL A 73 -26.36 -6.96 5.72
N ALA A 74 -26.28 -8.23 6.07
CA ALA A 74 -25.01 -8.93 6.29
C ALA A 74 -23.93 -8.69 5.22
N ARG A 75 -24.31 -8.67 3.94
CA ARG A 75 -23.41 -8.38 2.82
C ARG A 75 -22.86 -6.95 2.86
N ASP A 76 -23.72 -5.98 3.08
CA ASP A 76 -23.35 -4.57 3.08
C ASP A 76 -22.52 -4.24 4.33
N LEU A 77 -22.85 -4.89 5.46
CA LEU A 77 -22.07 -4.80 6.70
C LEU A 77 -20.63 -5.28 6.49
N ARG A 78 -20.44 -6.43 5.80
CA ARG A 78 -19.08 -6.93 5.50
C ARG A 78 -18.29 -5.96 4.61
N GLN A 79 -18.94 -5.37 3.60
CA GLN A 79 -18.29 -4.40 2.72
C GLN A 79 -17.83 -3.16 3.50
N ILE A 80 -18.68 -2.60 4.37
CA ILE A 80 -18.33 -1.44 5.20
C ILE A 80 -17.24 -1.81 6.20
N SER A 81 -17.32 -2.99 6.81
CA SER A 81 -16.31 -3.48 7.76
C SER A 81 -14.95 -3.68 7.12
N ALA A 82 -14.91 -4.26 5.90
CA ALA A 82 -13.69 -4.38 5.13
C ALA A 82 -13.10 -3.01 4.76
N ALA A 83 -13.92 -2.06 4.32
CA ALA A 83 -13.49 -0.70 4.01
C ALA A 83 -12.80 -0.03 5.20
N LEU A 84 -13.37 -0.14 6.42
CA LEU A 84 -12.77 0.38 7.66
C LEU A 84 -11.38 -0.21 7.96
N LYS A 85 -11.13 -1.44 7.56
CA LYS A 85 -9.82 -2.08 7.73
C LYS A 85 -8.86 -1.67 6.63
N MET A 86 -9.35 -1.62 5.39
CA MET A 86 -8.53 -1.21 4.25
C MET A 86 -7.95 0.19 4.40
N ILE A 87 -8.74 1.16 4.90
CA ILE A 87 -8.23 2.54 5.06
C ILE A 87 -7.05 2.62 6.03
N THR A 88 -7.02 1.79 7.07
CA THR A 88 -5.89 1.73 7.99
C THR A 88 -4.63 1.16 7.32
N ASP A 89 -4.77 0.12 6.48
CA ASP A 89 -3.63 -0.37 5.69
C ASP A 89 -3.17 0.66 4.64
N MET A 90 -4.10 1.42 4.05
CA MET A 90 -3.78 2.47 3.08
C MET A 90 -3.09 3.68 3.75
N GLU A 91 -3.48 4.05 4.96
CA GLU A 91 -2.76 5.06 5.78
C GLU A 91 -1.33 4.59 6.04
N ARG A 92 -1.12 3.33 6.45
CA ARG A 92 0.22 2.75 6.63
C ARG A 92 1.06 2.78 5.35
N ILE A 93 0.45 2.56 4.19
CA ILE A 93 1.13 2.68 2.89
C ILE A 93 1.60 4.13 2.66
N GLY A 94 0.78 5.11 2.98
CA GLY A 94 1.14 6.54 2.96
C GLY A 94 2.33 6.85 3.86
N ASP A 95 2.27 6.40 5.13
CA ASP A 95 3.36 6.54 6.11
C ASP A 95 4.68 5.95 5.57
N GLN A 96 4.65 4.71 5.03
CA GLN A 96 5.86 4.06 4.50
C GLN A 96 6.44 4.84 3.31
N ALA A 97 5.60 5.39 2.44
CA ALA A 97 6.07 6.22 1.32
C ALA A 97 6.72 7.52 1.81
N ALA A 98 6.20 8.14 2.87
CA ALA A 98 6.78 9.32 3.52
C ALA A 98 8.13 8.98 4.18
N ASP A 99 8.22 7.87 4.93
CA ASP A 99 9.46 7.37 5.51
C ASP A 99 10.56 7.18 4.44
N ILE A 100 10.21 6.64 3.27
CA ILE A 100 11.14 6.53 2.14
C ILE A 100 11.60 7.92 1.67
N ALA A 101 10.66 8.86 1.51
CA ALA A 101 10.96 10.20 1.02
C ALA A 101 11.87 10.97 2.01
N GLU A 102 11.78 10.72 3.30
CA GLU A 102 12.67 11.30 4.32
C GLU A 102 14.11 10.77 4.21
N ILE A 103 14.30 9.50 3.83
CA ILE A 103 15.64 8.90 3.68
C ILE A 103 16.31 9.31 2.38
N ILE A 104 15.56 9.51 1.30
CA ILE A 104 16.08 9.79 -0.05
C ILE A 104 17.15 10.90 -0.09
N PRO A 105 17.01 12.07 0.55
CA PRO A 105 18.04 13.11 0.52
C PRO A 105 19.39 12.66 1.09
N PHE A 106 19.39 11.89 2.17
CA PHE A 106 20.60 11.36 2.79
C PHE A 106 21.24 10.29 1.90
N PHE A 107 20.44 9.35 1.43
CA PHE A 107 20.88 8.30 0.52
C PHE A 107 21.51 8.88 -0.75
N LEU A 108 20.83 9.77 -1.47
CA LEU A 108 21.30 10.31 -2.74
C LEU A 108 22.53 11.19 -2.59
N SER A 109 22.78 11.81 -1.43
CA SER A 109 23.96 12.65 -1.22
C SER A 109 25.29 11.89 -1.35
N HIS A 110 25.28 10.57 -1.13
CA HIS A 110 26.46 9.70 -1.16
C HIS A 110 26.26 8.41 -1.98
N ASN A 111 25.14 8.31 -2.71
CA ASN A 111 24.77 7.06 -3.39
C ASN A 111 25.75 6.68 -4.51
N THR A 112 26.15 5.42 -4.47
CA THR A 112 26.91 4.72 -5.53
C THR A 112 26.28 3.39 -5.91
N PHE A 113 25.11 3.06 -5.34
CA PHE A 113 24.40 1.80 -5.57
C PHE A 113 23.44 1.88 -6.75
N ASP A 114 23.26 0.75 -7.42
CA ASP A 114 22.18 0.56 -8.40
C ASP A 114 20.84 0.36 -7.69
N CYS A 115 19.86 1.20 -8.01
CA CYS A 115 18.52 1.17 -7.42
C CYS A 115 17.50 0.37 -8.27
N THR A 116 17.92 -0.30 -9.33
CA THR A 116 17.02 -0.99 -10.29
C THR A 116 16.07 -1.97 -9.60
N LEU A 117 16.58 -2.81 -8.68
CA LEU A 117 15.74 -3.75 -7.93
C LEU A 117 14.75 -3.03 -7.01
N VAL A 118 15.20 -2.00 -6.31
CA VAL A 118 14.35 -1.22 -5.39
C VAL A 118 13.25 -0.48 -6.16
N CYS A 119 13.55 0.09 -7.33
CA CYS A 119 12.55 0.70 -8.20
C CYS A 119 11.55 -0.35 -8.73
N ARG A 120 11.99 -1.58 -9.01
CA ARG A 120 11.10 -2.67 -9.40
C ARG A 120 10.15 -3.07 -8.25
N MET A 121 10.67 -3.19 -7.02
CA MET A 121 9.84 -3.42 -5.82
C MET A 121 8.76 -2.34 -5.67
N ALA A 122 9.13 -1.07 -5.85
CA ALA A 122 8.19 0.05 -5.79
C ALA A 122 7.08 -0.07 -6.84
N GLN A 123 7.42 -0.43 -8.08
CA GLN A 123 6.44 -0.62 -9.17
C GLN A 123 5.49 -1.77 -8.87
N GLN A 124 6.02 -2.89 -8.36
CA GLN A 124 5.23 -4.05 -7.98
C GLN A 124 4.28 -3.71 -6.82
N ALA A 125 4.78 -3.12 -5.74
CA ALA A 125 3.98 -2.73 -4.59
C ALA A 125 2.87 -1.72 -4.97
N SER A 126 3.17 -0.70 -5.77
CA SER A 126 2.19 0.26 -6.29
C SER A 126 1.10 -0.41 -7.14
N SER A 127 1.50 -1.38 -7.97
CA SER A 127 0.56 -2.19 -8.77
C SER A 127 -0.36 -3.03 -7.88
N MET A 128 0.19 -3.67 -6.84
CA MET A 128 -0.57 -4.48 -5.87
C MET A 128 -1.62 -3.63 -5.14
N VAL A 129 -1.25 -2.44 -4.66
CA VAL A 129 -2.18 -1.49 -4.01
C VAL A 129 -3.34 -1.13 -4.95
N THR A 130 -3.03 -0.73 -6.18
CA THR A 130 -4.04 -0.34 -7.17
C THR A 130 -4.98 -1.51 -7.51
N GLN A 131 -4.44 -2.70 -7.72
CA GLN A 131 -5.21 -3.91 -8.02
C GLN A 131 -6.11 -4.32 -6.85
N SER A 132 -5.65 -4.18 -5.59
CA SER A 132 -6.45 -4.49 -4.41
C SER A 132 -7.67 -3.58 -4.28
N VAL A 133 -7.48 -2.27 -4.49
CA VAL A 133 -8.59 -1.30 -4.47
C VAL A 133 -9.58 -1.57 -5.62
N ASP A 134 -9.07 -1.83 -6.82
CA ASP A 134 -9.91 -2.18 -7.98
C ASP A 134 -10.71 -3.48 -7.74
N ALA A 135 -10.06 -4.50 -7.16
CA ALA A 135 -10.71 -5.74 -6.77
C ALA A 135 -11.84 -5.51 -5.74
N PHE A 136 -11.65 -4.60 -4.79
CA PHE A 136 -12.70 -4.23 -3.83
C PHE A 136 -13.91 -3.60 -4.51
N VAL A 137 -13.68 -2.59 -5.36
CA VAL A 137 -14.74 -1.87 -6.07
C VAL A 137 -15.53 -2.80 -7.00
N ARG A 138 -14.84 -3.68 -7.72
CA ARG A 138 -15.44 -4.68 -8.63
C ARG A 138 -15.95 -5.92 -7.92
N ARG A 139 -15.58 -6.12 -6.65
CA ARG A 139 -15.86 -7.34 -5.87
C ARG A 139 -15.25 -8.59 -6.55
N ASP A 140 -14.06 -8.43 -7.09
CA ASP A 140 -13.35 -9.47 -7.83
C ASP A 140 -12.36 -10.22 -6.94
N VAL A 141 -12.81 -11.35 -6.40
CA VAL A 141 -12.01 -12.23 -5.55
C VAL A 141 -10.81 -12.84 -6.30
N TYR A 142 -10.95 -13.09 -7.61
CA TYR A 142 -9.85 -13.65 -8.40
C TYR A 142 -8.70 -12.65 -8.55
N LEU A 143 -9.05 -11.37 -8.81
CA LEU A 143 -8.07 -10.30 -8.84
C LEU A 143 -7.41 -10.14 -7.46
N ALA A 144 -8.19 -10.12 -6.37
CA ALA A 144 -7.65 -10.03 -5.01
C ALA A 144 -6.65 -11.16 -4.71
N ARG A 145 -7.00 -12.42 -5.01
CA ARG A 145 -6.10 -13.57 -4.82
C ARG A 145 -4.83 -13.49 -5.66
N SER A 146 -4.90 -12.90 -6.85
CA SER A 146 -3.72 -12.72 -7.70
C SER A 146 -2.73 -11.71 -7.12
N VAL A 147 -3.20 -10.71 -6.36
CA VAL A 147 -2.34 -9.74 -5.67
C VAL A 147 -1.49 -10.44 -4.61
N ALA A 148 -2.09 -11.29 -3.79
CA ALA A 148 -1.34 -12.03 -2.76
C ALA A 148 -0.20 -12.89 -3.34
N GLY A 149 -0.34 -13.40 -4.57
CA GLY A 149 0.73 -14.13 -5.26
C GLY A 149 1.82 -13.26 -5.87
N GLN A 150 1.64 -11.94 -5.94
CA GLN A 150 2.66 -11.01 -6.44
C GLN A 150 3.67 -10.61 -5.35
N ASP A 151 3.32 -10.79 -4.09
CA ASP A 151 4.17 -10.45 -2.95
C ASP A 151 5.48 -11.24 -2.93
N ASP A 152 5.44 -12.51 -3.32
CA ASP A 152 6.63 -13.36 -3.45
C ASP A 152 7.73 -12.69 -4.31
N LEU A 153 7.36 -11.91 -5.34
CA LEU A 153 8.31 -11.21 -6.21
C LEU A 153 8.96 -10.02 -5.49
N VAL A 154 8.21 -9.31 -4.65
CA VAL A 154 8.73 -8.21 -3.84
C VAL A 154 9.72 -8.73 -2.80
N ASP A 155 9.39 -9.85 -2.17
CA ASP A 155 10.23 -10.54 -1.19
C ASP A 155 11.53 -11.09 -1.79
N GLU A 156 11.46 -11.67 -3.00
CA GLU A 156 12.63 -12.13 -3.74
C GLU A 156 13.57 -10.95 -4.04
N ASP A 157 13.03 -9.82 -4.52
CA ASP A 157 13.80 -8.62 -4.81
C ASP A 157 14.42 -8.02 -3.54
N PHE A 158 13.67 -7.94 -2.45
CA PHE A 158 14.20 -7.50 -1.15
C PHE A 158 15.38 -8.38 -0.68
N THR A 159 15.24 -9.69 -0.83
CA THR A 159 16.30 -10.64 -0.48
C THR A 159 17.54 -10.42 -1.34
N ALA A 160 17.38 -10.19 -2.65
CA ALA A 160 18.48 -9.91 -3.57
C ALA A 160 19.19 -8.58 -3.22
N VAL A 161 18.43 -7.51 -2.94
CA VAL A 161 18.98 -6.23 -2.48
C VAL A 161 19.80 -6.43 -1.21
N LYS A 162 19.25 -7.07 -0.19
CA LYS A 162 19.94 -7.35 1.07
C LYS A 162 21.27 -8.10 0.86
N GLN A 163 21.29 -9.12 0.01
CA GLN A 163 22.51 -9.87 -0.28
C GLN A 163 23.55 -9.02 -1.02
N ALA A 164 23.14 -8.20 -1.98
CA ALA A 164 24.02 -7.29 -2.70
C ALA A 164 24.67 -6.26 -1.77
N LEU A 165 23.90 -5.69 -0.82
CA LEU A 165 24.38 -4.72 0.15
C LEU A 165 25.37 -5.34 1.15
N ILE A 166 25.11 -6.55 1.65
CA ILE A 166 26.05 -7.29 2.51
C ILE A 166 27.39 -7.50 1.78
N ALA A 167 27.34 -7.91 0.50
CA ALA A 167 28.57 -8.10 -0.29
C ALA A 167 29.30 -6.78 -0.57
N ALA A 168 28.60 -5.67 -0.73
CA ALA A 168 29.18 -4.35 -0.91
C ALA A 168 29.89 -3.87 0.36
N ILE A 169 29.24 -3.95 1.52
CA ILE A 169 29.83 -3.57 2.83
C ILE A 169 31.08 -4.41 3.11
N ALA A 170 31.05 -5.72 2.80
CA ALA A 170 32.22 -6.58 3.01
C ALA A 170 33.42 -6.19 2.14
N ARG A 171 33.18 -5.65 0.93
CA ARG A 171 34.25 -5.16 0.04
C ARG A 171 34.76 -3.77 0.43
N GLU A 172 33.83 -2.88 0.83
CA GLU A 172 34.13 -1.50 1.14
C GLU A 172 33.32 -1.05 2.37
N PRO A 173 33.85 -1.25 3.60
CA PRO A 173 33.14 -0.92 4.83
C PRO A 173 32.69 0.55 4.95
N GLY A 174 33.36 1.46 4.26
CA GLY A 174 33.01 2.88 4.21
C GLY A 174 31.64 3.17 3.59
N GLN A 175 31.06 2.22 2.82
CA GLN A 175 29.73 2.35 2.23
C GLN A 175 28.59 1.89 3.17
N GLY A 176 28.90 1.51 4.41
CA GLY A 176 27.95 0.91 5.33
C GLY A 176 26.73 1.77 5.61
N GLU A 177 26.89 3.08 5.80
CA GLU A 177 25.79 4.01 6.10
C GLU A 177 24.81 4.11 4.90
N VAL A 178 25.32 4.37 3.71
CA VAL A 178 24.51 4.46 2.50
C VAL A 178 23.83 3.12 2.15
N ALA A 179 24.51 2.00 2.41
CA ALA A 179 23.93 0.68 2.23
C ALA A 179 22.77 0.41 3.20
N LEU A 180 22.84 0.91 4.44
CA LEU A 180 21.75 0.80 5.40
C LEU A 180 20.56 1.68 5.00
N ASP A 181 20.79 2.88 4.48
CA ASP A 181 19.72 3.74 3.96
C ASP A 181 18.96 3.03 2.83
N LEU A 182 19.68 2.45 1.84
CA LEU A 182 19.05 1.70 0.76
C LEU A 182 18.31 0.45 1.25
N LEU A 183 18.84 -0.24 2.26
CA LEU A 183 18.17 -1.37 2.89
C LEU A 183 16.85 -0.95 3.56
N MET A 184 16.85 0.20 4.24
CA MET A 184 15.63 0.75 4.87
C MET A 184 14.59 1.13 3.82
N ILE A 185 15.00 1.80 2.74
CA ILE A 185 14.12 2.12 1.62
C ILE A 185 13.50 0.84 1.02
N ALA A 186 14.32 -0.18 0.77
CA ALA A 186 13.83 -1.47 0.26
C ALA A 186 12.86 -2.14 1.24
N LYS A 187 13.14 -2.08 2.57
CA LYS A 187 12.25 -2.64 3.59
C LYS A 187 10.90 -1.93 3.66
N TYR A 188 10.87 -0.62 3.45
CA TYR A 188 9.61 0.10 3.39
C TYR A 188 8.77 -0.28 2.14
N PHE A 189 9.40 -0.49 0.98
CA PHE A 189 8.66 -0.99 -0.20
C PHE A 189 8.13 -2.42 0.01
N GLU A 190 8.88 -3.30 0.67
CA GLU A 190 8.39 -4.63 1.03
C GLU A 190 7.19 -4.53 1.99
N ARG A 191 7.23 -3.67 3.01
CA ARG A 191 6.10 -3.43 3.91
C ARG A 191 4.86 -2.87 3.21
N ILE A 192 5.05 -2.05 2.17
CA ILE A 192 3.93 -1.61 1.31
C ILE A 192 3.31 -2.82 0.60
N GLY A 193 4.11 -3.78 0.12
CA GLY A 193 3.64 -5.05 -0.43
C GLY A 193 2.82 -5.83 0.59
N ASP A 194 3.33 -6.03 1.81
CA ASP A 194 2.60 -6.66 2.92
C ASP A 194 1.22 -6.03 3.16
N HIS A 195 1.15 -4.69 3.21
CA HIS A 195 -0.12 -3.97 3.37
C HIS A 195 -1.06 -4.16 2.17
N ALA A 196 -0.53 -4.24 0.95
CA ALA A 196 -1.33 -4.52 -0.24
C ALA A 196 -1.91 -5.96 -0.22
N VAL A 197 -1.19 -6.93 0.34
CA VAL A 197 -1.72 -8.27 0.63
C VAL A 197 -2.88 -8.18 1.62
N ASN A 198 -2.72 -7.44 2.73
CA ASN A 198 -3.80 -7.22 3.69
C ASN A 198 -5.05 -6.63 3.01
N LEU A 199 -4.87 -5.61 2.15
CA LEU A 199 -5.97 -5.05 1.36
C LEU A 199 -6.70 -6.15 0.56
N SER A 200 -5.96 -7.02 -0.12
CA SER A 200 -6.53 -8.11 -0.92
C SER A 200 -7.29 -9.13 -0.08
N GLU A 201 -6.83 -9.44 1.12
CA GLU A 201 -7.52 -10.32 2.06
C GLU A 201 -8.83 -9.73 2.58
N TRP A 202 -8.86 -8.40 2.83
CA TRP A 202 -10.10 -7.70 3.17
C TRP A 202 -11.11 -7.69 2.01
N VAL A 203 -10.64 -7.65 0.76
CA VAL A 203 -11.51 -7.82 -0.41
C VAL A 203 -12.14 -9.22 -0.40
N GLU A 204 -11.35 -10.27 -0.23
CA GLU A 204 -11.85 -11.64 -0.16
C GLU A 204 -12.90 -11.80 0.95
N PHE A 205 -12.59 -11.31 2.17
CA PHE A 205 -13.55 -11.28 3.28
C PHE A 205 -14.85 -10.54 2.93
N SER A 206 -14.78 -9.39 2.29
CA SER A 206 -15.96 -8.58 1.95
C SER A 206 -16.95 -9.34 1.06
N VAL A 207 -16.44 -10.24 0.22
CA VAL A 207 -17.23 -11.00 -0.76
C VAL A 207 -17.66 -12.35 -0.21
N THR A 208 -16.75 -13.10 0.38
CA THR A 208 -16.96 -14.49 0.82
C THR A 208 -17.46 -14.60 2.26
N GLY A 209 -17.03 -13.68 3.13
CA GLY A 209 -17.28 -13.71 4.58
C GLY A 209 -16.28 -14.56 5.37
N GLY A 210 -15.32 -15.21 4.71
CA GLY A 210 -14.25 -15.99 5.36
C GLY A 210 -12.92 -15.22 5.36
N HIS A 211 -12.19 -15.29 6.45
CA HIS A 211 -10.82 -14.82 6.57
C HIS A 211 -9.86 -16.00 6.39
N LYS A 212 -8.79 -15.85 5.61
CA LYS A 212 -7.77 -16.91 5.42
C LYS A 212 -7.14 -17.41 6.73
N HIS A 213 -7.09 -16.54 7.76
CA HIS A 213 -6.49 -16.87 9.05
C HIS A 213 -7.41 -17.65 10.01
N ASP A 214 -8.70 -17.73 9.76
CA ASP A 214 -9.61 -18.29 10.77
C ASP A 214 -9.70 -19.79 10.75
N GLY A 215 -9.18 -20.49 9.73
CA GLY A 215 -9.29 -21.97 9.64
C GLY A 215 -10.73 -22.51 9.81
N VAL A 216 -11.70 -21.61 9.83
CA VAL A 216 -13.12 -21.88 10.04
C VAL A 216 -13.85 -21.49 8.76
N GLU A 217 -14.13 -22.49 7.94
CA GLU A 217 -15.15 -22.36 6.90
C GLU A 217 -16.49 -22.16 7.62
N TYR A 218 -17.05 -20.96 7.55
CA TYR A 218 -18.44 -20.74 7.94
C TYR A 218 -19.34 -21.27 6.82
N GLU A 219 -19.96 -22.42 7.05
CA GLU A 219 -21.03 -22.96 6.22
C GLU A 219 -22.28 -22.04 6.19
#